data_2e724f822a9ee8b4e296b625f18e7d79
#
_entry.id   2e724f822a9ee8b4e296b625f18e7d79
#
_cell.length_a   1.000
_cell.length_b   1.000
_cell.length_c   1.000
_cell.angle_alpha   90.00
_cell.angle_beta   90.00
_cell.angle_gamma   90.00
#
_symmetry.space_group_name_H-M   'P 1'
#
loop_
_entity.id
_entity.type
_entity.pdbx_description
1 polymer ?
#
loop_
_entity_poly.entity_id
_entity_poly.type
_entity_poly.pdbx_seq_one_letter_code
_entity_poly.pdbx_strand_id
1 'polypeptide(L)'
;MKKISFKLASLKFDKNGLLPAIVQDYKNKEVLMLAYMNKESLRRTLRQGKTCFWSRSRKEYWVKGLTSGNFQFVKSIFYDCDRDALLILVRQVGKACHTGHRSCFYRAIK
;
A
#
# COMPACT_ATOMS: atom_id res chain seq x y z
N MET A 1 -1.10 12.54 -19.30
CA MET A 1 -0.72 11.86 -18.06
C MET A 1 0.72 12.21 -17.69
N LYS A 2 0.96 12.48 -16.43
CA LYS A 2 2.27 12.89 -15.96
C LYS A 2 3.24 11.71 -15.99
N LYS A 3 4.40 11.89 -16.59
CA LYS A 3 5.43 10.86 -16.67
C LYS A 3 6.07 10.67 -15.30
N ILE A 4 6.20 9.41 -14.86
CA ILE A 4 6.88 9.08 -13.63
C ILE A 4 8.37 9.02 -13.92
N SER A 5 9.13 9.94 -13.30
CA SER A 5 10.57 10.01 -13.48
C SER A 5 11.35 9.32 -12.36
N PHE A 6 10.69 8.94 -11.27
CA PHE A 6 11.35 8.31 -10.14
C PHE A 6 11.80 6.89 -10.47
N LYS A 7 13.03 6.56 -10.09
CA LYS A 7 13.58 5.22 -10.32
C LYS A 7 13.30 4.32 -9.13
N LEU A 8 12.47 3.30 -9.33
CA LEU A 8 12.12 2.35 -8.26
C LEU A 8 13.36 1.64 -7.71
N ALA A 9 14.39 1.44 -8.52
CA ALA A 9 15.63 0.80 -8.08
C ALA A 9 16.37 1.62 -7.01
N SER A 10 16.05 2.91 -6.85
CA SER A 10 16.68 3.73 -5.82
C SER A 10 16.10 3.47 -4.43
N LEU A 11 14.98 2.78 -4.31
CA LEU A 11 14.42 2.39 -3.03
C LEU A 11 15.24 1.27 -2.40
N LYS A 12 15.31 1.28 -1.08
CA LYS A 12 16.08 0.29 -0.32
C LYS A 12 15.17 -0.84 0.12
N PHE A 13 14.94 -1.79 -0.77
CA PHE A 13 14.23 -3.00 -0.44
C PHE A 13 15.05 -3.84 0.55
N ASP A 14 14.36 -4.57 1.43
CA ASP A 14 15.04 -5.41 2.40
C ASP A 14 15.66 -6.64 1.70
N LYS A 15 16.27 -7.53 2.49
CA LYS A 15 16.93 -8.72 1.94
C LYS A 15 15.99 -9.66 1.18
N ASN A 16 14.69 -9.53 1.43
CA ASN A 16 13.67 -10.32 0.74
C ASN A 16 13.03 -9.55 -0.41
N GLY A 17 13.55 -8.37 -0.71
CA GLY A 17 13.03 -7.52 -1.78
C GLY A 17 11.76 -6.79 -1.43
N LEU A 18 11.49 -6.56 -0.15
CA LEU A 18 10.24 -5.98 0.33
C LEU A 18 10.44 -4.63 1.00
N LEU A 19 9.38 -3.82 0.93
CA LEU A 19 9.23 -2.56 1.67
C LEU A 19 7.89 -2.60 2.42
N PRO A 20 7.85 -2.12 3.67
CA PRO A 20 6.55 -1.89 4.31
C PRO A 20 5.87 -0.68 3.66
N ALA A 21 4.57 -0.79 3.48
CA ALA A 21 3.74 0.27 2.91
C ALA A 21 2.62 0.60 3.89
N ILE A 22 2.65 1.81 4.41
CA ILE A 22 1.59 2.32 5.27
C ILE A 22 0.53 2.91 4.35
N VAL A 23 -0.73 2.49 4.53
CA VAL A 23 -1.84 2.98 3.72
C VAL A 23 -2.70 3.90 4.58
N GLN A 24 -2.92 5.10 4.10
CA GLN A 24 -3.60 6.17 4.82
C GLN A 24 -4.70 6.78 3.96
N ASP A 25 -5.82 7.14 4.57
CA ASP A 25 -6.88 7.85 3.86
C ASP A 25 -6.37 9.23 3.45
N TYR A 26 -6.54 9.57 2.17
CA TYR A 26 -6.01 10.82 1.64
C TYR A 26 -6.72 12.04 2.20
N LYS A 27 -7.97 11.89 2.63
CA LYS A 27 -8.83 12.99 3.06
C LYS A 27 -8.75 13.24 4.55
N ASN A 28 -9.07 12.24 5.37
CA ASN A 28 -9.09 12.41 6.84
C ASN A 28 -7.80 11.98 7.53
N LYS A 29 -6.84 11.43 6.76
CA LYS A 29 -5.53 11.00 7.27
C LYS A 29 -5.58 9.82 8.24
N GLU A 30 -6.67 9.09 8.27
CA GLU A 30 -6.75 7.87 9.06
C GLU A 30 -5.78 6.82 8.51
N VAL A 31 -4.98 6.21 9.39
CA VAL A 31 -4.11 5.10 9.00
C VAL A 31 -4.97 3.86 8.89
N LEU A 32 -4.98 3.25 7.71
CA LEU A 32 -5.90 2.17 7.38
C LEU A 32 -5.29 0.79 7.56
N MET A 33 -4.05 0.61 7.12
CA MET A 33 -3.40 -0.70 7.20
C MET A 33 -1.91 -0.57 6.90
N LEU A 34 -1.18 -1.64 7.14
CA LEU A 34 0.20 -1.80 6.69
C LEU A 34 0.29 -3.12 5.94
N ALA A 35 0.94 -3.11 4.79
CA ALA A 35 1.21 -4.31 4.00
C ALA A 35 2.58 -4.18 3.38
N TYR A 36 2.98 -5.18 2.58
CA TYR A 36 4.31 -5.19 1.98
C TYR A 36 4.22 -5.14 0.47
N MET A 37 5.21 -4.49 -0.12
CA MET A 37 5.34 -4.41 -1.57
C MET A 37 6.73 -4.83 -1.97
N ASN A 38 6.83 -5.57 -3.07
CA ASN A 38 8.10 -5.73 -3.76
C ASN A 38 8.12 -4.77 -4.96
N LYS A 39 9.20 -4.77 -5.71
CA LYS A 39 9.36 -3.86 -6.84
C LYS A 39 8.23 -4.03 -7.88
N GLU A 40 7.84 -5.28 -8.14
CA GLU A 40 6.80 -5.55 -9.13
C GLU A 40 5.40 -5.12 -8.64
N SER A 41 5.05 -5.36 -7.37
CA SER A 41 3.75 -4.92 -6.85
C SER A 41 3.65 -3.39 -6.84
N LEU A 42 4.76 -2.71 -6.54
CA LEU A 42 4.80 -1.25 -6.61
C LEU A 42 4.63 -0.76 -8.05
N ARG A 43 5.29 -1.42 -9.00
CA ARG A 43 5.13 -1.10 -10.43
C ARG A 43 3.68 -1.28 -10.87
N ARG A 44 3.02 -2.36 -10.45
CA ARG A 44 1.61 -2.62 -10.76
C ARG A 44 0.70 -1.56 -10.14
N THR A 45 0.98 -1.18 -8.90
CA THR A 45 0.24 -0.12 -8.21
C THR A 45 0.30 1.19 -8.98
N LEU A 46 1.50 1.58 -9.42
CA LEU A 46 1.69 2.80 -10.21
C LEU A 46 0.95 2.74 -11.54
N ARG A 47 0.99 1.58 -12.19
CA ARG A 47 0.37 1.41 -13.51
C ARG A 47 -1.15 1.42 -13.46
N GLN A 48 -1.75 0.74 -12.49
CA GLN A 48 -3.20 0.58 -12.43
C GLN A 48 -3.92 1.57 -11.53
N GLY A 49 -3.19 2.29 -10.68
CA GLY A 49 -3.80 3.27 -9.78
C GLY A 49 -4.54 2.68 -8.60
N LYS A 50 -4.41 1.38 -8.38
CA LYS A 50 -4.99 0.66 -7.25
C LYS A 50 -3.87 -0.07 -6.52
N THR A 51 -3.98 -0.19 -5.19
CA THR A 51 -2.91 -0.84 -4.42
C THR A 51 -2.80 -2.32 -4.78
N CYS A 52 -1.58 -2.73 -5.06
CA CYS A 52 -1.20 -4.13 -5.27
C CYS A 52 -0.08 -4.44 -4.29
N PHE A 53 -0.27 -5.47 -3.48
CA PHE A 53 0.68 -5.83 -2.43
C PHE A 53 1.28 -7.20 -2.71
N TRP A 54 2.34 -7.51 -1.98
CA TRP A 54 2.92 -8.85 -1.96
C TRP A 54 2.56 -9.51 -0.63
N SER A 55 1.92 -10.67 -0.70
CA SER A 55 1.60 -11.45 0.48
C SER A 55 2.81 -12.31 0.85
N ARG A 56 3.39 -12.07 2.04
CA ARG A 56 4.55 -12.81 2.50
C ARG A 56 4.20 -14.26 2.84
N SER A 57 3.01 -14.48 3.40
CA SER A 57 2.57 -15.82 3.80
C SER A 57 2.13 -16.69 2.62
N ARG A 58 1.41 -16.10 1.67
CA ARG A 58 0.89 -16.83 0.50
C ARG A 58 1.84 -16.81 -0.69
N LYS A 59 2.84 -15.92 -0.64
CA LYS A 59 3.81 -15.72 -1.72
C LYS A 59 3.12 -15.45 -3.06
N GLU A 60 2.20 -14.49 -3.04
CA GLU A 60 1.46 -14.09 -4.22
C GLU A 60 1.14 -12.60 -4.17
N TYR A 61 0.84 -12.04 -5.35
CA TYR A 61 0.36 -10.67 -5.45
C TYR A 61 -1.13 -10.63 -5.12
N TRP A 62 -1.57 -9.51 -4.53
CA TRP A 62 -3.00 -9.29 -4.33
C TRP A 62 -3.34 -7.82 -4.49
N VAL A 63 -4.38 -7.57 -5.29
CA VAL A 63 -4.94 -6.24 -5.46
C VAL A 63 -6.00 -6.06 -4.38
N LYS A 64 -5.81 -5.06 -3.53
CA LYS A 64 -6.75 -4.78 -2.45
C LYS A 64 -8.12 -4.47 -3.04
N GLY A 65 -9.12 -5.25 -2.63
CA GLY A 65 -10.50 -5.04 -3.07
C GLY A 65 -10.93 -5.87 -4.26
N LEU A 66 -10.02 -6.66 -4.86
CA LEU A 66 -10.36 -7.42 -6.07
C LEU A 66 -11.50 -8.40 -5.82
N THR A 67 -11.53 -9.02 -4.64
CA THR A 67 -12.60 -9.96 -4.25
C THR A 67 -13.74 -9.26 -3.50
N SER A 68 -13.39 -8.37 -2.57
CA SER A 68 -14.38 -7.72 -1.68
C SER A 68 -15.06 -6.50 -2.29
N GLY A 69 -14.46 -5.90 -3.31
CA GLY A 69 -14.89 -4.61 -3.83
C GLY A 69 -14.37 -3.41 -3.04
N ASN A 70 -13.65 -3.63 -1.95
CA ASN A 70 -13.14 -2.55 -1.10
C ASN A 70 -11.79 -2.07 -1.62
N PHE A 71 -11.79 -1.50 -2.82
CA PHE A 71 -10.57 -1.02 -3.49
C PHE A 71 -9.93 0.17 -2.78
N GLN A 72 -8.65 0.32 -3.01
CA GLN A 72 -7.89 1.50 -2.59
C GLN A 72 -7.34 2.19 -3.83
N PHE A 73 -7.92 3.35 -4.16
CA PHE A 73 -7.49 4.12 -5.32
C PHE A 73 -6.37 5.07 -4.88
N VAL A 74 -5.21 4.93 -5.50
CA VAL A 74 -4.00 5.67 -5.11
C VAL A 74 -4.10 7.13 -5.51
N LYS A 75 -3.86 8.01 -4.53
CA LYS A 75 -3.79 9.46 -4.74
C LYS A 75 -2.35 9.94 -4.76
N SER A 76 -1.51 9.44 -3.84
CA SER A 76 -0.11 9.82 -3.74
C SER A 76 0.68 8.68 -3.13
N ILE A 77 1.96 8.59 -3.48
CA ILE A 77 2.89 7.65 -2.88
C ILE A 77 4.14 8.44 -2.49
N PHE A 78 4.49 8.35 -1.21
CA PHE A 78 5.70 8.98 -0.67
C PHE A 78 6.64 7.89 -0.16
N TYR A 79 7.92 8.16 -0.18
CA TYR A 79 8.91 7.29 0.47
C TYR A 79 9.58 8.10 1.58
N ASP A 80 10.09 7.39 2.59
CA ASP A 80 10.67 8.07 3.74
C ASP A 80 12.12 8.49 3.50
N CYS A 81 12.72 9.15 4.49
CA CYS A 81 14.07 9.71 4.37
C CYS A 81 15.13 8.65 4.12
N ASP A 82 14.92 7.42 4.61
CA ASP A 82 15.85 6.31 4.43
C ASP A 82 15.55 5.50 3.16
N ARG A 83 14.46 5.80 2.47
CA ARG A 83 14.02 5.10 1.26
C ARG A 83 13.67 3.63 1.50
N ASP A 84 13.26 3.28 2.71
CA ASP A 84 12.96 1.89 3.07
C ASP A 84 11.52 1.68 3.54
N ALA A 85 10.65 2.69 3.40
CA ALA A 85 9.23 2.58 3.72
C ALA A 85 8.43 3.49 2.81
N LEU A 86 7.19 3.09 2.55
CA LEU A 86 6.27 3.85 1.71
C LEU A 86 5.07 4.33 2.52
N LEU A 87 4.56 5.51 2.17
CA LEU A 87 3.29 6.02 2.64
C LEU A 87 2.39 6.23 1.42
N ILE A 88 1.29 5.51 1.37
CA ILE A 88 0.37 5.54 0.24
C ILE A 88 -0.93 6.18 0.68
N LEU A 89 -1.24 7.34 0.11
CA LEU A 89 -2.51 8.01 0.34
C LEU A 89 -3.52 7.49 -0.66
N VAL A 90 -4.66 7.02 -0.16
CA VAL A 90 -5.67 6.38 -0.99
C VAL A 90 -7.07 6.92 -0.72
N ARG A 91 -7.96 6.75 -1.70
CA ARG A 91 -9.39 6.83 -1.49
C ARG A 91 -9.86 5.40 -1.21
N GLN A 92 -10.23 5.14 0.04
CA GLN A 92 -10.70 3.83 0.46
C GLN A 92 -12.18 3.65 0.13
N VAL A 93 -12.49 2.61 -0.62
CA VAL A 93 -13.88 2.18 -0.82
C VAL A 93 -14.19 1.16 0.27
N GLY A 94 -15.22 1.44 1.07
CA GLY A 94 -15.62 0.53 2.14
C GLY A 94 -14.59 0.42 3.24
N LYS A 95 -14.33 -0.80 3.70
CA LYS A 95 -13.50 -1.10 4.86
C LYS A 95 -12.17 -1.70 4.44
N ALA A 96 -11.08 -1.23 5.05
CA ALA A 96 -9.74 -1.73 4.72
C ALA A 96 -9.49 -3.10 5.35
N CYS A 97 -9.97 -3.33 6.57
CA CYS A 97 -9.71 -4.56 7.29
C CYS A 97 -10.69 -5.67 6.90
N HIS A 98 -10.18 -6.89 6.68
CA HIS A 98 -11.02 -8.04 6.35
C HIS A 98 -11.94 -8.44 7.50
N THR A 99 -11.68 -7.96 8.74
CA THR A 99 -12.54 -8.22 9.89
C THR A 99 -13.76 -7.31 9.93
N GLY A 100 -13.93 -6.42 8.97
CA GLY A 100 -15.08 -5.53 8.89
C GLY A 100 -14.88 -4.15 9.50
N HIS A 101 -13.70 -3.84 9.98
CA HIS A 101 -13.36 -2.51 10.47
C HIS A 101 -12.80 -1.65 9.34
N ARG A 102 -13.05 -0.34 9.41
CA ARG A 102 -12.51 0.57 8.41
C ARG A 102 -10.99 0.56 8.41
N SER A 103 -10.37 0.55 9.60
CA SER A 103 -8.91 0.45 9.77
C SER A 103 -8.54 -0.88 10.39
N CYS A 104 -7.37 -1.40 10.02
CA CYS A 104 -6.80 -2.56 10.69
C CYS A 104 -6.31 -2.23 12.10
N PHE A 105 -6.10 -0.96 12.40
CA PHE A 105 -5.56 -0.50 13.69
C PHE A 105 -6.70 -0.05 14.61
N TYR A 106 -7.50 -1.01 15.09
CA TYR A 106 -8.64 -0.71 15.93
C TYR A 106 -8.50 -1.23 17.37
N ARG A 107 -7.40 -1.94 17.67
CA ARG A 107 -7.13 -2.45 19.01
C ARG A 107 -5.95 -1.69 19.62
N ALA A 108 -6.10 -1.23 20.85
CA ALA A 108 -5.06 -0.45 21.51
C ALA A 108 -4.35 -1.26 22.57
N ILE A 109 -3.05 -1.06 22.72
CA ILE A 109 -2.26 -1.58 23.83
C ILE A 109 -2.34 -0.59 25.00
N LYS A 110 -2.42 0.68 24.66
CA LYS A 110 -2.46 1.76 25.68
C LYS A 110 -3.52 2.79 25.32
#